data_3dd6fcc944b53f9a50f70770a8c577cb
#
_entry.id   3dd6fcc944b53f9a50f70770a8c577cb
#
_cell.length_a   1.000
_cell.length_b   1.000
_cell.length_c   1.000
_cell.angle_alpha   90.00
_cell.angle_beta   90.00
_cell.angle_gamma   90.00
#
_symmetry.space_group_name_H-M   'P 1'
#
loop_
_entity.id
_entity.type
_entity.pdbx_description
1 polymer ?
#
loop_
_entity_poly.entity_id
_entity_poly.type
_entity_poly.pdbx_seq_one_letter_code
_entity_poly.pdbx_strand_id
1 'polypeptide(L)'
;MISCSCGREFATDAALRQHQTDKGNCVPGSGDGSRRWRPAHARGEAWIWKNVFNTKIIRIIDRTAIELSDTPVSSALGCELVCSYNWRRGQDTKLHIPGFAAIWQEIPLPVTLRKDEGVYFVDQNASRVPQFPFEPLFRATSSMNPSFRFDDVDVLTNRNSVRKLLDFSAGRRQDSFRLNIHMVHHTLVIERCEKNARQLISDSLNPGWGKNFEHTFTKYPPGLGDSISHHRSLRYRLGELACVVQFEVDACYDNKTEAADEPDPLAPLMDNLKINDGPKDEPTIVRPLGQEPPMLQEMAAEIKTTSKLRSLGKNLPQLWFGRTPWLIVGRHTQGTFEELRVTNAAATFGDWESRNQENLRMLVAVLGQLREAVKDNGGKQCVALYEKNMRPPVIRVFPSTVAKKAVPEDLRGKLWNSEVGGPSINVRC
;
A
#
# COMPACT_ATOMS: atom_id res chain seq x y z
N MET A 1 37.23 24.89 32.77
CA MET A 1 36.34 24.36 31.70
C MET A 1 34.89 24.59 32.12
N ILE A 2 34.03 24.99 31.20
CA ILE A 2 32.64 25.35 31.50
C ILE A 2 31.77 24.25 30.85
N SER A 3 30.95 23.58 31.65
CA SER A 3 30.15 22.45 31.18
C SER A 3 28.77 22.90 30.69
N CYS A 4 28.34 22.41 29.52
CA CYS A 4 26.98 22.58 29.05
C CYS A 4 26.06 21.53 29.67
N SER A 5 24.76 21.85 29.79
CA SER A 5 23.72 20.91 30.24
C SER A 5 23.60 19.63 29.38
N CYS A 6 24.18 19.61 28.19
CA CYS A 6 24.29 18.41 27.35
C CYS A 6 25.51 17.51 27.67
N GLY A 7 26.32 17.86 28.69
CA GLY A 7 27.52 17.11 29.10
C GLY A 7 28.80 17.43 28.34
N ARG A 8 28.81 18.43 27.44
CA ARG A 8 30.02 18.90 26.75
C ARG A 8 30.73 19.96 27.56
N GLU A 9 32.06 19.93 27.59
CA GLU A 9 32.92 20.90 28.25
C GLU A 9 33.53 21.86 27.19
N PHE A 10 33.63 23.13 27.58
CA PHE A 10 34.14 24.22 26.75
C PHE A 10 35.23 25.01 27.50
N ALA A 11 36.26 25.40 26.77
CA ALA A 11 37.36 26.14 27.34
C ALA A 11 37.01 27.61 27.65
N THR A 12 36.00 28.17 26.97
CA THR A 12 35.57 29.58 27.14
C THR A 12 34.05 29.71 27.15
N ASP A 13 33.53 30.77 27.78
CA ASP A 13 32.12 31.08 27.83
C ASP A 13 31.57 31.42 26.43
N ALA A 14 32.39 32.05 25.56
CA ALA A 14 32.02 32.33 24.18
C ALA A 14 31.77 31.05 23.36
N ALA A 15 32.59 30.03 23.54
CA ALA A 15 32.42 28.74 22.88
C ALA A 15 31.17 28.00 23.39
N LEU A 16 30.83 28.12 24.67
CA LEU A 16 29.60 27.60 25.23
C LEU A 16 28.37 28.32 24.64
N ARG A 17 28.38 29.64 24.56
CA ARG A 17 27.26 30.42 23.96
C ARG A 17 27.06 30.11 22.49
N GLN A 18 28.15 30.00 21.72
CA GLN A 18 28.07 29.58 20.32
C GLN A 18 27.44 28.21 20.18
N HIS A 19 27.86 27.25 21.00
CA HIS A 19 27.24 25.92 21.04
C HIS A 19 25.77 25.94 21.40
N GLN A 20 25.35 26.80 22.32
CA GLN A 20 23.94 26.96 22.72
C GLN A 20 23.11 27.59 21.60
N THR A 21 23.65 28.56 20.86
CA THR A 21 23.01 29.19 19.70
C THR A 21 22.85 28.21 18.54
N ASP A 22 23.89 27.42 18.20
CA ASP A 22 23.90 26.47 17.09
C ASP A 22 23.01 25.24 17.36
N LYS A 23 22.77 24.90 18.61
CA LYS A 23 22.06 23.70 19.03
C LYS A 23 20.68 23.94 19.63
N GLY A 24 20.22 25.17 19.75
CA GLY A 24 18.85 25.55 20.16
C GLY A 24 18.21 24.90 21.40
N ASN A 25 18.81 23.83 21.93
CA ASN A 25 18.29 22.98 23.00
C ASN A 25 19.15 22.97 24.27
N CYS A 26 20.18 23.83 24.34
CA CYS A 26 21.09 23.91 25.47
C CYS A 26 20.91 25.22 26.23
N VAL A 27 19.68 25.54 26.67
CA VAL A 27 19.41 26.76 27.44
C VAL A 27 19.62 26.47 28.92
N PRO A 28 20.32 27.37 29.70
CA PRO A 28 20.44 27.24 31.14
C PRO A 28 19.07 27.48 31.84
N GLY A 29 18.62 26.49 32.59
CA GLY A 29 17.68 26.69 33.69
C GLY A 29 16.20 26.81 33.36
N SER A 30 15.51 25.71 33.28
CA SER A 30 14.22 25.52 33.94
C SER A 30 14.16 24.06 34.41
N GLY A 31 14.39 23.87 35.70
CA GLY A 31 14.26 22.59 36.38
C GLY A 31 12.78 22.19 36.43
N ASP A 32 12.33 21.40 35.47
CA ASP A 32 11.18 20.52 35.62
C ASP A 32 11.61 19.10 35.20
N GLY A 33 11.55 18.20 36.19
CA GLY A 33 12.09 16.85 36.16
C GLY A 33 11.36 15.86 35.24
N SER A 34 10.75 16.27 34.16
CA SER A 34 10.26 15.37 33.14
C SER A 34 11.27 15.31 31.98
N ARG A 35 12.32 14.50 32.15
CA ARG A 35 13.14 14.08 31.02
C ARG A 35 12.21 13.36 30.03
N ARG A 36 11.67 14.09 29.06
CA ARG A 36 11.06 13.48 27.86
C ARG A 36 12.15 12.59 27.24
N TRP A 37 12.03 11.30 27.46
CA TRP A 37 12.87 10.31 26.81
C TRP A 37 12.72 10.49 25.29
N ARG A 38 13.69 11.14 24.66
CA ARG A 38 13.78 11.16 23.19
C ARG A 38 14.69 9.99 22.82
N PRO A 39 14.15 8.96 22.19
CA PRO A 39 15.01 7.90 21.66
C PRO A 39 16.06 8.55 20.74
N ALA A 40 17.32 8.14 20.85
CA ALA A 40 18.37 8.54 19.91
C ALA A 40 18.06 7.89 18.55
N HIS A 41 17.12 8.48 17.82
CA HIS A 41 16.79 7.99 16.48
C HIS A 41 17.97 8.30 15.56
N ALA A 42 18.43 7.27 14.83
CA ALA A 42 19.30 7.50 13.69
C ALA A 42 18.65 8.61 12.83
N ARG A 43 19.41 9.65 12.47
CA ARG A 43 18.92 10.86 11.79
C ARG A 43 18.00 10.59 10.58
N GLY A 44 18.01 9.37 10.01
CA GLY A 44 17.19 8.93 8.89
C GLY A 44 15.79 8.40 9.23
N GLU A 45 15.49 8.09 10.51
CA GLU A 45 14.26 7.40 10.93
C GLU A 45 13.27 8.27 11.71
N ALA A 46 13.59 9.55 11.93
CA ALA A 46 12.70 10.48 12.66
C ALA A 46 11.30 10.60 12.05
N TRP A 47 11.15 10.34 10.75
CA TRP A 47 9.88 10.42 10.04
C TRP A 47 8.82 9.41 10.53
N ILE A 48 9.24 8.21 10.99
CA ILE A 48 8.28 7.21 11.50
C ILE A 48 7.59 7.68 12.78
N TRP A 49 8.22 8.60 13.53
CA TRP A 49 7.73 9.13 14.79
C TRP A 49 6.89 10.41 14.64
N LYS A 50 6.67 10.88 13.42
CA LYS A 50 5.85 12.06 13.18
C LYS A 50 4.42 11.84 13.70
N ASN A 51 3.90 12.79 14.49
CA ASN A 51 2.55 12.73 15.04
C ASN A 51 2.26 11.49 15.92
N VAL A 52 3.27 11.00 16.61
CA VAL A 52 3.15 9.90 17.57
C VAL A 52 3.13 10.44 18.99
N PHE A 53 2.13 10.04 19.79
CA PHE A 53 2.10 10.31 21.22
C PHE A 53 2.95 9.24 21.93
N ASN A 54 4.26 9.47 21.99
CA ASN A 54 5.27 8.47 22.37
C ASN A 54 5.36 8.16 23.88
N THR A 55 4.59 8.86 24.72
CA THR A 55 4.56 8.60 26.18
C THR A 55 3.61 7.49 26.58
N LYS A 56 2.74 7.03 25.66
CA LYS A 56 1.76 5.96 25.90
C LYS A 56 1.86 4.89 24.83
N ILE A 57 2.33 3.72 25.19
CA ILE A 57 2.23 2.51 24.34
C ILE A 57 0.88 1.86 24.60
N ILE A 58 0.08 1.66 23.54
CA ILE A 58 -1.20 0.94 23.63
C ILE A 58 -0.94 -0.55 23.66
N ARG A 59 -0.08 -1.02 22.73
CA ARG A 59 0.21 -2.46 22.59
C ARG A 59 1.63 -2.67 22.04
N ILE A 60 2.27 -3.73 22.52
CA ILE A 60 3.51 -4.26 21.96
C ILE A 60 3.16 -5.61 21.32
N ILE A 61 3.39 -5.74 20.04
CA ILE A 61 3.15 -6.95 19.27
C ILE A 61 4.50 -7.65 19.09
N ASP A 62 4.70 -8.68 19.88
CA ASP A 62 5.87 -9.55 19.80
C ASP A 62 5.45 -10.87 19.15
N ARG A 63 6.00 -11.16 17.98
CA ARG A 63 5.65 -12.37 17.24
C ARG A 63 5.92 -13.68 18.01
N THR A 64 6.83 -13.64 18.97
CA THR A 64 7.18 -14.82 19.79
C THR A 64 6.18 -15.09 20.92
N ALA A 65 5.31 -14.12 21.21
CA ALA A 65 4.30 -14.19 22.27
C ALA A 65 2.87 -14.27 21.72
N ILE A 66 2.69 -14.35 20.39
CA ILE A 66 1.38 -14.43 19.75
C ILE A 66 1.08 -15.87 19.39
N GLU A 67 -0.10 -16.34 19.77
CA GLU A 67 -0.65 -17.61 19.27
C GLU A 67 -1.02 -17.49 17.79
N LEU A 68 -0.70 -18.53 17.02
CA LEU A 68 -1.05 -18.58 15.61
C LEU A 68 -2.57 -18.69 15.44
N SER A 69 -3.09 -18.04 14.40
CA SER A 69 -4.46 -18.31 13.95
C SER A 69 -4.62 -19.80 13.60
N ASP A 70 -5.74 -20.41 13.99
CA ASP A 70 -6.00 -21.82 13.72
C ASP A 70 -6.38 -22.09 12.27
N THR A 71 -6.95 -21.08 11.61
CA THR A 71 -7.47 -21.19 10.24
C THR A 71 -6.33 -21.16 9.21
N PRO A 72 -6.20 -22.20 8.37
CA PRO A 72 -5.25 -22.18 7.26
C PRO A 72 -5.51 -21.00 6.30
N VAL A 73 -4.43 -20.47 5.74
CA VAL A 73 -4.49 -19.37 4.75
C VAL A 73 -4.23 -19.93 3.36
N SER A 74 -5.18 -19.74 2.46
CA SER A 74 -5.08 -20.23 1.07
C SER A 74 -5.69 -19.25 0.08
N SER A 75 -5.14 -19.23 -1.13
CA SER A 75 -5.71 -18.53 -2.29
C SER A 75 -6.77 -19.34 -3.05
N ALA A 76 -6.95 -20.62 -2.70
CA ALA A 76 -7.88 -21.53 -3.39
C ALA A 76 -9.36 -21.09 -3.32
N LEU A 77 -9.73 -20.27 -2.33
CA LEU A 77 -11.08 -19.70 -2.21
C LEU A 77 -11.36 -18.58 -3.24
N GLY A 78 -10.36 -18.23 -4.08
CA GLY A 78 -10.49 -17.20 -5.08
C GLY A 78 -10.44 -15.78 -4.50
N CYS A 79 -10.85 -14.82 -5.33
CA CYS A 79 -10.97 -13.42 -4.98
C CYS A 79 -12.08 -12.76 -5.80
N GLU A 80 -12.58 -11.64 -5.29
CA GLU A 80 -13.60 -10.79 -5.92
C GLU A 80 -13.00 -9.43 -6.27
N LEU A 81 -13.26 -8.92 -7.48
CA LEU A 81 -12.89 -7.57 -7.84
C LEU A 81 -13.84 -6.57 -7.18
N VAL A 82 -13.31 -5.76 -6.28
CA VAL A 82 -14.07 -4.67 -5.64
C VAL A 82 -14.14 -3.45 -6.55
N CYS A 83 -12.99 -3.02 -7.06
CA CYS A 83 -12.90 -1.92 -8.01
C CYS A 83 -11.56 -1.90 -8.75
N SER A 84 -11.53 -1.11 -9.83
CA SER A 84 -10.29 -0.74 -10.53
C SER A 84 -10.35 0.71 -11.00
N TYR A 85 -9.20 1.35 -11.10
CA TYR A 85 -9.08 2.70 -11.64
C TYR A 85 -7.68 2.96 -12.18
N ASN A 86 -7.58 3.93 -13.10
CA ASN A 86 -6.30 4.46 -13.57
C ASN A 86 -6.14 5.91 -13.11
N TRP A 87 -4.93 6.25 -12.66
CA TRP A 87 -4.53 7.64 -12.56
C TRP A 87 -4.18 8.20 -13.92
N ARG A 88 -4.68 9.41 -14.19
CA ARG A 88 -4.36 10.14 -15.41
C ARG A 88 -3.03 10.88 -15.28
N ARG A 89 -2.43 11.17 -16.41
CA ARG A 89 -1.25 12.03 -16.49
C ARG A 89 -1.61 13.46 -16.05
N GLY A 90 -0.68 14.15 -15.40
CA GLY A 90 -0.91 15.46 -14.83
C GLY A 90 -0.93 15.44 -13.32
N GLN A 91 -1.23 16.59 -12.71
CA GLN A 91 -1.25 16.76 -11.25
C GLN A 91 -2.67 16.77 -10.67
N ASP A 92 -3.68 16.66 -11.52
CA ASP A 92 -5.07 16.60 -11.10
C ASP A 92 -5.40 15.26 -10.41
N THR A 93 -6.53 15.22 -9.73
CA THR A 93 -7.03 14.04 -9.02
C THR A 93 -8.03 13.23 -9.86
N LYS A 94 -8.00 13.37 -11.20
CA LYS A 94 -8.92 12.68 -12.10
C LYS A 94 -8.56 11.22 -12.28
N LEU A 95 -9.58 10.37 -12.33
CA LEU A 95 -9.49 8.93 -12.47
C LEU A 95 -10.29 8.46 -13.67
N HIS A 96 -9.76 7.44 -14.37
CA HIS A 96 -10.59 6.60 -15.24
C HIS A 96 -11.17 5.46 -14.42
N ILE A 97 -12.49 5.30 -14.39
CA ILE A 97 -13.22 4.24 -13.67
C ILE A 97 -14.28 3.66 -14.61
N PRO A 98 -14.29 2.32 -14.86
CA PRO A 98 -13.26 1.37 -14.47
C PRO A 98 -11.92 1.63 -15.13
N GLY A 99 -10.84 1.23 -14.44
CA GLY A 99 -9.49 1.26 -15.01
C GLY A 99 -9.17 -0.03 -15.77
N PHE A 100 -8.16 0.06 -16.63
CA PHE A 100 -7.57 -1.08 -17.35
C PHE A 100 -6.05 -0.95 -17.36
N ALA A 101 -5.31 -2.06 -17.13
CA ALA A 101 -3.86 -2.05 -17.19
C ALA A 101 -3.37 -1.87 -18.63
N ALA A 102 -2.16 -1.36 -18.79
CA ALA A 102 -1.52 -1.31 -20.09
C ALA A 102 -1.32 -2.74 -20.62
N ILE A 103 -1.66 -2.97 -21.90
CA ILE A 103 -1.59 -4.28 -22.54
C ILE A 103 -0.13 -4.57 -22.89
N TRP A 104 0.35 -5.76 -22.52
CA TRP A 104 1.68 -6.23 -22.91
C TRP A 104 1.83 -6.29 -24.43
N GLN A 105 2.95 -5.80 -24.92
CA GLN A 105 3.30 -5.82 -26.34
C GLN A 105 4.52 -6.72 -26.58
N GLU A 106 4.44 -7.64 -27.50
CA GLU A 106 5.59 -8.39 -27.95
C GLU A 106 6.41 -7.53 -28.91
N ILE A 107 7.64 -7.21 -28.48
CA ILE A 107 8.57 -6.41 -29.25
C ILE A 107 9.79 -7.29 -29.56
N PRO A 108 10.26 -7.31 -30.82
CA PRO A 108 11.48 -8.07 -31.18
C PRO A 108 12.69 -7.64 -30.35
N LEU A 109 13.48 -8.62 -29.91
CA LEU A 109 14.73 -8.41 -29.22
C LEU A 109 15.93 -8.57 -30.17
N PRO A 110 17.09 -7.93 -29.89
CA PRO A 110 17.38 -7.11 -28.70
C PRO A 110 16.85 -5.68 -28.80
N VAL A 111 16.52 -5.07 -27.64
CA VAL A 111 16.10 -3.66 -27.53
C VAL A 111 16.98 -2.93 -26.53
N THR A 112 17.55 -1.79 -26.92
CA THR A 112 18.33 -0.94 -26.03
C THR A 112 17.49 0.24 -25.55
N LEU A 113 17.34 0.37 -24.22
CA LEU A 113 16.55 1.41 -23.58
C LEU A 113 17.46 2.41 -22.85
N ARG A 114 16.97 3.64 -22.72
CA ARG A 114 17.59 4.65 -21.85
C ARG A 114 17.31 4.33 -20.38
N LYS A 115 18.15 4.84 -19.49
CA LYS A 115 17.89 4.79 -18.05
C LYS A 115 16.63 5.57 -17.69
N ASP A 116 15.98 5.14 -16.61
CA ASP A 116 14.79 5.80 -16.09
C ASP A 116 15.12 7.22 -15.63
N GLU A 117 14.20 8.16 -15.91
CA GLU A 117 14.32 9.57 -15.56
C GLU A 117 13.03 10.11 -14.96
N GLY A 118 13.07 11.29 -14.35
CA GLY A 118 11.91 12.02 -13.88
C GLY A 118 11.42 11.61 -12.49
N VAL A 119 10.11 11.70 -12.26
CA VAL A 119 9.50 11.46 -10.96
C VAL A 119 8.98 10.04 -10.86
N TYR A 120 9.35 9.38 -9.77
CA TYR A 120 8.82 8.08 -9.36
C TYR A 120 7.83 8.24 -8.20
N PHE A 121 6.67 7.61 -8.31
CA PHE A 121 5.72 7.52 -7.20
C PHE A 121 6.01 6.26 -6.37
N VAL A 122 6.43 6.46 -5.13
CA VAL A 122 6.55 5.38 -4.15
C VAL A 122 5.18 4.94 -3.66
N ASP A 123 4.28 5.93 -3.50
CA ASP A 123 2.85 5.76 -3.22
C ASP A 123 2.08 6.87 -3.93
N GLN A 124 1.49 6.54 -5.07
CA GLN A 124 0.81 7.51 -5.91
C GLN A 124 -0.48 8.03 -5.26
N ASN A 125 -1.24 7.16 -4.59
CA ASN A 125 -2.46 7.56 -3.89
C ASN A 125 -2.15 8.54 -2.77
N ALA A 126 -1.19 8.22 -1.88
CA ALA A 126 -0.78 9.12 -0.81
C ALA A 126 -0.15 10.42 -1.33
N SER A 127 0.47 10.39 -2.52
CA SER A 127 1.03 11.60 -3.15
C SER A 127 -0.03 12.53 -3.71
N ARG A 128 -1.11 11.99 -4.29
CA ARG A 128 -2.16 12.77 -4.95
C ARG A 128 -3.29 13.16 -4.01
N VAL A 129 -3.66 12.27 -3.07
CA VAL A 129 -4.71 12.47 -2.07
C VAL A 129 -4.19 12.15 -0.67
N PRO A 130 -3.25 12.97 -0.13
CA PRO A 130 -2.57 12.66 1.12
C PRO A 130 -3.48 12.62 2.34
N GLN A 131 -4.62 13.32 2.29
CA GLN A 131 -5.59 13.30 3.36
C GLN A 131 -6.32 11.96 3.46
N PHE A 132 -6.69 11.38 2.32
CA PHE A 132 -7.42 10.11 2.25
C PHE A 132 -6.82 9.19 1.19
N PRO A 133 -5.70 8.48 1.46
CA PRO A 133 -5.02 7.68 0.45
C PRO A 133 -5.86 6.57 -0.19
N PHE A 134 -6.95 6.14 0.48
CA PHE A 134 -7.91 5.17 -0.07
C PHE A 134 -9.14 5.81 -0.74
N GLU A 135 -9.24 7.13 -0.81
CA GLU A 135 -10.37 7.79 -1.46
C GLU A 135 -10.58 7.34 -2.92
N PRO A 136 -9.53 7.18 -3.75
CA PRO A 136 -9.68 6.66 -5.10
C PRO A 136 -10.35 5.27 -5.14
N LEU A 137 -10.00 4.39 -4.21
CA LEU A 137 -10.62 3.08 -4.05
C LEU A 137 -12.10 3.22 -3.68
N PHE A 138 -12.44 4.06 -2.72
CA PHE A 138 -13.83 4.23 -2.27
C PHE A 138 -14.72 4.81 -3.37
N ARG A 139 -14.24 5.83 -4.11
CA ARG A 139 -14.97 6.41 -5.24
C ARG A 139 -15.12 5.41 -6.39
N ALA A 140 -14.07 4.64 -6.69
CA ALA A 140 -14.13 3.60 -7.70
C ALA A 140 -15.09 2.48 -7.30
N THR A 141 -15.10 2.06 -6.02
CA THR A 141 -16.06 1.08 -5.51
C THR A 141 -17.49 1.58 -5.65
N SER A 142 -17.78 2.80 -5.22
CA SER A 142 -19.12 3.40 -5.34
C SER A 142 -19.60 3.51 -6.79
N SER A 143 -18.67 3.68 -7.74
CA SER A 143 -19.00 3.78 -9.17
C SER A 143 -19.19 2.42 -9.84
N MET A 144 -18.34 1.43 -9.52
CA MET A 144 -18.35 0.11 -10.17
C MET A 144 -19.32 -0.87 -9.49
N ASN A 145 -19.38 -0.82 -8.16
CA ASN A 145 -20.18 -1.70 -7.31
C ASN A 145 -21.01 -0.88 -6.31
N PRO A 146 -22.08 -0.19 -6.73
CA PRO A 146 -22.85 0.69 -5.83
C PRO A 146 -23.50 -0.04 -4.64
N SER A 147 -23.73 -1.35 -4.77
CA SER A 147 -24.26 -2.21 -3.69
C SER A 147 -23.20 -2.74 -2.74
N PHE A 148 -21.90 -2.61 -3.09
CA PHE A 148 -20.83 -3.12 -2.21
C PHE A 148 -20.80 -2.34 -0.90
N ARG A 149 -20.66 -3.07 0.19
CA ARG A 149 -20.48 -2.52 1.55
C ARG A 149 -19.26 -3.15 2.19
N PHE A 150 -18.58 -2.36 3.01
CA PHE A 150 -17.43 -2.85 3.79
C PHE A 150 -17.84 -3.44 5.15
N ASP A 151 -19.14 -3.61 5.41
CA ASP A 151 -19.66 -4.11 6.69
C ASP A 151 -19.17 -5.53 7.03
N ASP A 152 -18.80 -6.32 6.03
CA ASP A 152 -18.25 -7.67 6.20
C ASP A 152 -16.76 -7.75 5.87
N VAL A 153 -16.07 -6.59 5.80
CA VAL A 153 -14.63 -6.49 5.58
C VAL A 153 -13.91 -6.22 6.91
N ASP A 154 -13.08 -7.16 7.33
CA ASP A 154 -12.30 -7.03 8.56
C ASP A 154 -11.09 -6.12 8.42
N VAL A 155 -10.43 -6.14 7.25
CA VAL A 155 -9.20 -5.39 7.00
C VAL A 155 -9.21 -4.78 5.60
N LEU A 156 -9.01 -3.47 5.52
CA LEU A 156 -8.70 -2.75 4.28
C LEU A 156 -7.24 -2.29 4.32
N THR A 157 -6.47 -2.65 3.31
CA THR A 157 -5.03 -2.33 3.28
C THR A 157 -4.50 -2.30 1.84
N ASN A 158 -3.23 -1.91 1.68
CA ASN A 158 -2.52 -2.07 0.41
C ASN A 158 -1.51 -3.24 0.47
N ARG A 159 -1.16 -3.76 -0.70
CA ARG A 159 -0.22 -4.88 -0.88
C ARG A 159 1.13 -4.66 -0.18
N ASN A 160 1.64 -3.44 -0.18
CA ASN A 160 2.92 -3.14 0.45
C ASN A 160 2.88 -3.31 1.97
N SER A 161 1.80 -2.83 2.62
CA SER A 161 1.64 -2.94 4.08
C SER A 161 1.54 -4.40 4.54
N VAL A 162 0.72 -5.22 3.87
CA VAL A 162 0.62 -6.65 4.26
C VAL A 162 1.92 -7.41 4.01
N ARG A 163 2.72 -7.03 2.99
CA ARG A 163 4.04 -7.62 2.77
C ARG A 163 5.02 -7.28 3.90
N LYS A 164 5.05 -6.02 4.36
CA LYS A 164 5.85 -5.61 5.52
C LYS A 164 5.44 -6.38 6.78
N LEU A 165 4.13 -6.57 6.99
CA LEU A 165 3.62 -7.36 8.10
C LEU A 165 3.95 -8.86 7.96
N LEU A 166 3.91 -9.43 6.74
CA LEU A 166 4.37 -10.80 6.50
C LEU A 166 5.87 -10.96 6.78
N ASP A 167 6.69 -10.01 6.37
CA ASP A 167 8.14 -10.06 6.66
C ASP A 167 8.41 -9.98 8.17
N PHE A 168 7.64 -9.18 8.92
CA PHE A 168 7.66 -9.18 10.38
C PHE A 168 7.23 -10.53 10.95
N SER A 169 6.11 -11.09 10.50
CA SER A 169 5.59 -12.40 10.92
C SER A 169 6.60 -13.53 10.68
N ALA A 170 7.32 -13.46 9.57
CA ALA A 170 8.38 -14.41 9.22
C ALA A 170 9.73 -14.14 9.94
N GLY A 171 9.81 -13.12 10.79
CA GLY A 171 11.05 -12.72 11.44
C GLY A 171 12.14 -12.23 10.49
N ARG A 172 11.79 -11.83 9.28
CA ARG A 172 12.76 -11.35 8.28
C ARG A 172 13.28 -9.97 8.64
N ARG A 173 14.57 -9.75 8.40
CA ARG A 173 15.14 -8.41 8.56
C ARG A 173 14.60 -7.48 7.47
N GLN A 174 14.07 -6.33 7.90
CA GLN A 174 13.54 -5.30 7.02
C GLN A 174 13.85 -3.91 7.56
N ASP A 175 13.62 -2.89 6.74
CA ASP A 175 13.75 -1.50 7.15
C ASP A 175 12.63 -1.11 8.13
N SER A 176 12.90 -0.05 8.91
CA SER A 176 11.89 0.54 9.77
C SER A 176 10.69 1.00 8.96
N PHE A 177 9.50 0.74 9.49
CA PHE A 177 8.27 1.17 8.85
C PHE A 177 7.27 1.76 9.84
N ARG A 178 6.34 2.50 9.30
CA ARG A 178 5.19 3.07 9.96
C ARG A 178 3.92 2.72 9.20
N LEU A 179 2.85 2.41 9.93
CA LEU A 179 1.50 2.27 9.42
C LEU A 179 0.57 3.16 10.24
N ASN A 180 -0.29 3.94 9.58
CA ASN A 180 -1.42 4.55 10.28
C ASN A 180 -2.57 3.55 10.26
N ILE A 181 -3.18 3.34 11.40
CA ILE A 181 -4.26 2.37 11.56
C ILE A 181 -5.48 3.04 12.16
N HIS A 182 -6.63 2.75 11.56
CA HIS A 182 -7.92 3.34 11.92
C HIS A 182 -8.98 2.25 12.06
N MET A 183 -9.98 2.47 12.87
CA MET A 183 -11.20 1.68 12.84
C MET A 183 -12.32 2.47 12.18
N VAL A 184 -12.93 1.90 11.15
CA VAL A 184 -14.16 2.42 10.54
C VAL A 184 -15.24 1.36 10.76
N HIS A 185 -16.15 1.62 11.68
CA HIS A 185 -17.03 0.59 12.27
C HIS A 185 -16.18 -0.59 12.77
N HIS A 186 -16.29 -1.78 12.18
CA HIS A 186 -15.47 -2.93 12.54
C HIS A 186 -14.29 -3.19 11.59
N THR A 187 -14.17 -2.41 10.49
CA THR A 187 -13.10 -2.55 9.51
C THR A 187 -11.82 -1.86 9.99
N LEU A 188 -10.73 -2.61 10.11
CA LEU A 188 -9.40 -2.05 10.30
C LEU A 188 -8.88 -1.50 8.97
N VAL A 189 -8.64 -0.20 8.89
CA VAL A 189 -8.01 0.45 7.73
C VAL A 189 -6.54 0.69 8.04
N ILE A 190 -5.65 0.09 7.22
CA ILE A 190 -4.19 0.20 7.37
C ILE A 190 -3.64 1.06 6.23
N GLU A 191 -3.32 2.32 6.51
CA GLU A 191 -2.69 3.22 5.55
C GLU A 191 -1.18 3.01 5.49
N ARG A 192 -0.65 2.89 4.28
CA ARG A 192 0.78 2.91 4.02
C ARG A 192 1.35 4.29 4.33
N CYS A 193 2.50 4.31 4.99
CA CYS A 193 3.26 5.53 5.21
C CYS A 193 4.68 5.36 4.69
N GLU A 194 5.10 6.29 3.87
CA GLU A 194 6.47 6.34 3.34
C GLU A 194 7.12 7.68 3.72
N LYS A 195 8.44 7.69 3.81
CA LYS A 195 9.18 8.92 4.09
C LYS A 195 8.88 10.00 3.04
N ASN A 196 8.85 9.57 1.78
CA ASN A 196 8.49 10.38 0.63
C ASN A 196 7.54 9.58 -0.26
N ALA A 197 6.35 10.09 -0.54
CA ALA A 197 5.41 9.46 -1.46
C ALA A 197 5.84 9.59 -2.93
N ARG A 198 6.70 10.57 -3.24
CA ARG A 198 7.36 10.77 -4.55
C ARG A 198 8.87 10.80 -4.36
N GLN A 199 9.59 10.30 -5.33
CA GLN A 199 11.05 10.36 -5.40
C GLN A 199 11.49 10.82 -6.79
N LEU A 200 12.40 11.78 -6.85
CA LEU A 200 13.04 12.15 -8.10
C LEU A 200 14.10 11.11 -8.44
N ILE A 201 14.02 10.55 -9.64
CA ILE A 201 15.09 9.72 -10.19
C ILE A 201 16.12 10.69 -10.78
N SER A 202 17.34 10.63 -10.27
CA SER A 202 18.46 11.41 -10.79
C SER A 202 19.61 10.48 -11.19
N ASP A 203 20.46 10.93 -12.09
CA ASP A 203 21.62 10.16 -12.54
C ASP A 203 22.55 9.75 -11.40
N SER A 204 22.59 10.54 -10.32
CA SER A 204 23.40 10.25 -9.13
C SER A 204 22.94 9.03 -8.33
N LEU A 205 21.70 8.58 -8.49
CA LEU A 205 21.11 7.43 -7.77
C LEU A 205 21.20 6.12 -8.56
N ASN A 206 21.93 6.11 -9.69
CA ASN A 206 22.02 4.97 -10.59
C ASN A 206 20.63 4.42 -10.94
N PRO A 207 19.82 5.18 -11.68
CA PRO A 207 18.48 4.80 -12.07
C PRO A 207 18.50 3.49 -12.86
N GLY A 208 17.47 2.68 -12.67
CA GLY A 208 17.26 1.44 -13.42
C GLY A 208 16.76 1.68 -14.85
N TRP A 209 16.15 0.64 -15.38
CA TRP A 209 15.48 0.66 -16.69
C TRP A 209 14.03 0.17 -16.59
N GLY A 210 13.50 -0.01 -15.37
CA GLY A 210 12.21 -0.64 -15.15
C GLY A 210 11.06 0.13 -15.76
N LYS A 211 11.01 1.46 -15.57
CA LYS A 211 9.95 2.31 -16.11
C LYS A 211 9.99 2.42 -17.62
N ASN A 212 11.16 2.65 -18.20
CA ASN A 212 11.31 2.70 -19.65
C ASN A 212 11.00 1.33 -20.27
N PHE A 213 11.32 0.24 -19.58
CA PHE A 213 10.93 -1.08 -20.00
C PHE A 213 9.41 -1.26 -20.00
N GLU A 214 8.75 -0.98 -18.88
CA GLU A 214 7.28 -1.03 -18.79
C GLU A 214 6.63 -0.18 -19.88
N HIS A 215 7.08 1.07 -20.04
CA HIS A 215 6.52 1.99 -21.04
C HIS A 215 6.75 1.53 -22.50
N THR A 216 7.87 0.88 -22.77
CA THR A 216 8.20 0.37 -24.11
C THR A 216 7.40 -0.89 -24.45
N PHE A 217 7.26 -1.80 -23.48
CA PHE A 217 6.61 -3.10 -23.69
C PHE A 217 5.14 -3.13 -23.33
N THR A 218 4.52 -1.98 -23.04
CA THR A 218 3.08 -1.92 -22.74
C THR A 218 2.41 -0.75 -23.44
N LYS A 219 1.12 -0.91 -23.74
CA LYS A 219 0.30 0.15 -24.33
C LYS A 219 -1.09 0.15 -23.71
N TYR A 220 -1.54 1.30 -23.28
CA TYR A 220 -2.91 1.45 -22.81
C TYR A 220 -3.92 1.29 -23.96
N PRO A 221 -5.09 0.67 -23.69
CA PRO A 221 -6.15 0.57 -24.69
C PRO A 221 -6.65 1.96 -25.12
N PRO A 222 -7.37 2.03 -26.25
CA PRO A 222 -8.00 3.27 -26.73
C PRO A 222 -8.83 3.93 -25.61
N GLY A 223 -8.78 5.26 -25.53
CA GLY A 223 -9.47 6.05 -24.50
C GLY A 223 -8.73 6.13 -23.15
N LEU A 224 -7.70 5.31 -22.92
CA LEU A 224 -6.89 5.32 -21.68
C LEU A 224 -5.44 5.75 -21.90
N GLY A 225 -5.09 6.30 -23.06
CA GLY A 225 -3.71 6.65 -23.41
C GLY A 225 -3.04 7.72 -22.54
N ASP A 226 -3.80 8.46 -21.75
CA ASP A 226 -3.33 9.41 -20.76
C ASP A 226 -3.17 8.80 -19.36
N SER A 227 -3.39 7.50 -19.20
CA SER A 227 -3.14 6.77 -17.96
C SER A 227 -1.65 6.66 -17.65
N ILE A 228 -1.31 6.60 -16.36
CA ILE A 228 0.07 6.43 -15.88
C ILE A 228 0.23 5.28 -14.88
N SER A 229 -0.87 4.75 -14.36
CA SER A 229 -0.89 3.57 -13.49
C SER A 229 -2.27 2.96 -13.46
N HIS A 230 -2.35 1.66 -13.23
CA HIS A 230 -3.58 0.92 -13.03
C HIS A 230 -3.62 0.34 -11.62
N HIS A 231 -4.68 0.63 -10.89
CA HIS A 231 -4.89 0.13 -9.53
C HIS A 231 -6.10 -0.78 -9.47
N ARG A 232 -5.98 -1.86 -8.70
CA ARG A 232 -7.06 -2.81 -8.41
C ARG A 232 -7.21 -3.02 -6.92
N SER A 233 -8.40 -3.37 -6.53
CA SER A 233 -8.71 -3.78 -5.16
C SER A 233 -9.46 -5.09 -5.19
N LEU A 234 -8.92 -6.10 -4.54
CA LEU A 234 -9.52 -7.43 -4.46
C LEU A 234 -9.96 -7.74 -3.05
N ARG A 235 -11.14 -8.35 -2.93
CA ARG A 235 -11.63 -8.95 -1.70
C ARG A 235 -11.31 -10.44 -1.70
N TYR A 236 -10.73 -10.92 -0.63
CA TYR A 236 -10.46 -12.34 -0.40
C TYR A 236 -10.22 -12.62 1.09
N ARG A 237 -10.19 -13.87 1.45
CA ARG A 237 -9.93 -14.29 2.84
C ARG A 237 -8.45 -14.51 3.10
N LEU A 238 -8.00 -14.04 4.27
CA LEU A 238 -6.73 -14.45 4.89
C LEU A 238 -7.07 -15.19 6.18
N GLY A 239 -7.14 -16.53 6.13
CA GLY A 239 -7.70 -17.31 7.20
C GLY A 239 -9.16 -16.90 7.49
N GLU A 240 -9.45 -16.56 8.75
CA GLU A 240 -10.77 -16.08 9.18
C GLU A 240 -11.09 -14.63 8.77
N LEU A 241 -10.08 -13.82 8.40
CA LEU A 241 -10.28 -12.41 8.08
C LEU A 241 -10.71 -12.18 6.63
N ALA A 242 -11.80 -11.44 6.43
CA ALA A 242 -12.16 -10.89 5.12
C ALA A 242 -11.35 -9.62 4.85
N CYS A 243 -10.53 -9.64 3.81
CA CYS A 243 -9.60 -8.56 3.51
C CYS A 243 -9.91 -7.94 2.15
N VAL A 244 -9.82 -6.61 2.06
CA VAL A 244 -9.72 -5.87 0.80
C VAL A 244 -8.30 -5.36 0.67
N VAL A 245 -7.62 -5.78 -0.40
CA VAL A 245 -6.22 -5.42 -0.65
C VAL A 245 -6.10 -4.64 -1.95
N GLN A 246 -5.59 -3.42 -1.85
CA GLN A 246 -5.32 -2.54 -2.98
C GLN A 246 -3.87 -2.69 -3.46
N PHE A 247 -3.68 -2.69 -4.78
CA PHE A 247 -2.35 -2.78 -5.40
C PHE A 247 -2.35 -2.20 -6.81
N GLU A 248 -1.16 -1.92 -7.31
CA GLU A 248 -0.89 -1.55 -8.70
C GLU A 248 -0.62 -2.80 -9.53
N VAL A 249 -1.09 -2.83 -10.77
CA VAL A 249 -0.85 -3.87 -11.77
C VAL A 249 -0.07 -3.24 -12.91
N ASP A 250 1.08 -3.82 -13.24
CA ASP A 250 1.99 -3.25 -14.23
C ASP A 250 1.49 -3.47 -15.66
N ALA A 251 0.89 -4.65 -15.97
CA ALA A 251 0.38 -4.95 -17.29
C ALA A 251 -0.81 -5.92 -17.29
N CYS A 252 -1.54 -5.92 -18.41
CA CYS A 252 -2.46 -6.95 -18.82
C CYS A 252 -1.71 -7.88 -19.80
N TYR A 253 -1.62 -9.15 -19.46
CA TYR A 253 -1.00 -10.19 -20.29
C TYR A 253 -2.04 -11.25 -20.66
N ASP A 254 -2.33 -11.37 -21.96
CA ASP A 254 -3.21 -12.42 -22.47
C ASP A 254 -2.36 -13.59 -22.97
N ASN A 255 -2.50 -14.74 -22.32
CA ASN A 255 -1.78 -15.97 -22.70
C ASN A 255 -2.47 -16.73 -23.85
N LYS A 256 -3.41 -16.11 -24.55
CA LYS A 256 -4.00 -16.73 -25.72
C LYS A 256 -2.95 -16.79 -26.84
N THR A 257 -2.18 -17.84 -26.83
CA THR A 257 -1.52 -18.34 -28.04
C THR A 257 -2.60 -18.59 -29.09
N GLU A 258 -2.48 -17.89 -30.23
CA GLU A 258 -3.08 -18.14 -31.53
C GLU A 258 -4.11 -19.30 -31.57
N ALA A 259 -5.32 -19.05 -31.15
CA ALA A 259 -6.46 -19.88 -31.43
C ALA A 259 -7.57 -18.99 -31.96
N ALA A 260 -7.65 -18.98 -33.31
CA ALA A 260 -8.80 -18.67 -34.15
C ALA A 260 -9.84 -17.66 -33.66
N ASP A 261 -10.00 -16.65 -34.52
CA ASP A 261 -11.18 -15.80 -34.65
C ASP A 261 -12.50 -16.54 -34.41
N GLU A 262 -13.18 -16.25 -33.29
CA GLU A 262 -14.63 -16.30 -33.24
C GLU A 262 -15.12 -15.01 -32.53
N PRO A 263 -16.07 -14.26 -33.12
CA PRO A 263 -16.59 -13.04 -32.53
C PRO A 263 -17.53 -13.37 -31.38
N ASP A 264 -17.24 -12.77 -30.20
CA ASP A 264 -18.07 -12.86 -29.00
C ASP A 264 -19.42 -12.13 -29.18
N PRO A 265 -20.57 -12.79 -28.90
CA PRO A 265 -21.91 -12.22 -29.17
C PRO A 265 -22.51 -11.40 -28.03
N LEU A 266 -21.76 -10.81 -27.12
CA LEU A 266 -22.29 -10.04 -25.99
C LEU A 266 -21.88 -8.55 -25.96
N ALA A 267 -22.31 -7.79 -26.94
CA ALA A 267 -22.56 -6.36 -26.77
C ALA A 267 -23.98 -6.09 -27.25
N PRO A 268 -24.93 -5.60 -26.48
CA PRO A 268 -25.01 -4.23 -26.02
C PRO A 268 -25.79 -4.08 -24.69
N LEU A 269 -25.38 -3.21 -23.79
CA LEU A 269 -26.29 -2.57 -22.82
C LEU A 269 -25.51 -1.58 -21.95
N MET A 270 -25.49 -0.32 -22.31
CA MET A 270 -25.44 0.79 -21.32
C MET A 270 -25.33 2.15 -22.04
N ASP A 271 -26.45 2.67 -22.41
CA ASP A 271 -26.60 4.08 -22.65
C ASP A 271 -27.24 4.74 -21.42
N ASN A 272 -26.81 5.98 -21.12
CA ASN A 272 -27.33 6.91 -20.11
C ASN A 272 -26.72 6.90 -18.70
N LEU A 273 -25.71 7.77 -18.50
CA LEU A 273 -25.50 8.44 -17.21
C LEU A 273 -24.86 9.83 -17.40
N LYS A 274 -25.50 10.85 -16.85
CA LYS A 274 -25.10 12.26 -16.93
C LYS A 274 -23.94 12.57 -15.96
N ILE A 275 -23.03 13.44 -16.41
CA ILE A 275 -21.88 13.94 -15.68
C ILE A 275 -22.32 15.13 -14.81
N ASN A 276 -21.96 15.11 -13.52
CA ASN A 276 -22.03 16.29 -12.64
C ASN A 276 -20.61 16.74 -12.29
N ASP A 277 -20.32 18.02 -12.50
CA ASP A 277 -19.08 18.67 -12.07
C ASP A 277 -19.14 18.93 -10.54
N GLY A 278 -18.29 18.23 -9.77
CA GLY A 278 -18.14 18.41 -8.32
C GLY A 278 -17.01 19.38 -7.92
N PRO A 279 -16.83 19.66 -6.63
CA PRO A 279 -15.81 20.60 -6.12
C PRO A 279 -14.39 20.24 -6.52
N LYS A 280 -13.52 21.25 -6.66
CA LYS A 280 -12.19 21.17 -7.30
C LYS A 280 -11.13 20.28 -6.60
N ASP A 281 -11.37 19.78 -5.39
CA ASP A 281 -10.42 18.98 -4.60
C ASP A 281 -10.77 17.49 -4.46
N GLU A 282 -11.84 17.03 -5.10
CA GLU A 282 -12.26 15.62 -5.11
C GLU A 282 -11.76 14.89 -6.37
N PRO A 283 -11.38 13.59 -6.27
CA PRO A 283 -11.09 12.79 -7.45
C PRO A 283 -12.29 12.76 -8.39
N THR A 284 -12.16 13.40 -9.54
CA THR A 284 -13.24 13.46 -10.55
C THR A 284 -13.25 12.17 -11.36
N ILE A 285 -14.41 11.52 -11.43
CA ILE A 285 -14.60 10.31 -12.24
C ILE A 285 -14.68 10.73 -13.71
N VAL A 286 -13.77 10.19 -14.53
CA VAL A 286 -13.82 10.29 -15.98
C VAL A 286 -14.03 8.88 -16.52
N ARG A 287 -15.14 8.65 -17.23
CA ARG A 287 -15.40 7.36 -17.86
C ARG A 287 -14.70 7.30 -19.22
N PRO A 288 -14.02 6.18 -19.56
CA PRO A 288 -13.50 6.00 -20.92
C PRO A 288 -14.64 5.95 -21.94
N LEU A 289 -14.43 6.56 -23.08
CA LEU A 289 -15.28 6.38 -24.26
C LEU A 289 -14.93 5.01 -24.88
N GLY A 290 -15.89 4.07 -24.87
CA GLY A 290 -15.72 2.72 -25.37
C GLY A 290 -15.52 1.73 -24.21
N GLN A 291 -16.48 0.85 -24.01
CA GLN A 291 -16.45 -0.13 -22.93
C GLN A 291 -15.73 -1.39 -23.39
N GLU A 292 -14.42 -1.44 -23.17
CA GLU A 292 -13.76 -2.75 -23.06
C GLU A 292 -14.30 -3.44 -21.77
N PRO A 293 -14.55 -4.75 -21.80
CA PRO A 293 -14.92 -5.48 -20.59
C PRO A 293 -13.85 -5.28 -19.53
N PRO A 294 -14.21 -5.29 -18.22
CA PRO A 294 -13.23 -5.11 -17.17
C PRO A 294 -12.14 -6.18 -17.31
N MET A 295 -10.88 -5.76 -17.19
CA MET A 295 -9.74 -6.67 -17.24
C MET A 295 -9.93 -7.82 -16.23
N LEU A 296 -9.82 -9.06 -16.70
CA LEU A 296 -9.89 -10.23 -15.84
C LEU A 296 -8.66 -10.32 -14.93
N GLN A 297 -8.80 -10.87 -13.72
CA GLN A 297 -7.68 -10.96 -12.78
C GLN A 297 -6.61 -11.95 -13.25
N GLU A 298 -6.99 -12.98 -13.98
CA GLU A 298 -6.09 -13.96 -14.61
C GLU A 298 -5.16 -13.39 -15.68
N MET A 299 -5.43 -12.17 -16.16
CA MET A 299 -4.57 -11.44 -17.10
C MET A 299 -3.59 -10.49 -16.41
N ALA A 300 -3.67 -10.34 -15.09
CA ALA A 300 -2.80 -9.42 -14.37
C ALA A 300 -1.34 -9.87 -14.39
N ALA A 301 -0.43 -8.97 -14.74
CA ALA A 301 0.99 -9.22 -14.79
C ALA A 301 1.79 -8.20 -13.98
N GLU A 302 2.83 -8.69 -13.34
CA GLU A 302 3.88 -7.91 -12.71
C GLU A 302 5.12 -7.92 -13.61
N ILE A 303 5.73 -6.76 -13.84
CA ILE A 303 6.91 -6.59 -14.68
C ILE A 303 8.15 -6.36 -13.80
N LYS A 304 9.24 -7.01 -14.11
CA LYS A 304 10.54 -6.78 -13.45
C LYS A 304 11.66 -6.75 -14.49
N THR A 305 12.67 -5.92 -14.21
CA THR A 305 13.92 -5.91 -14.97
C THR A 305 15.07 -6.40 -14.12
N THR A 306 16.04 -7.07 -14.70
CA THR A 306 17.20 -7.58 -13.98
C THR A 306 18.41 -7.74 -14.89
N SER A 307 19.60 -7.48 -14.32
CA SER A 307 20.90 -7.83 -14.94
C SER A 307 21.42 -9.19 -14.49
N LYS A 308 20.76 -9.85 -13.52
CA LYS A 308 21.18 -11.15 -12.97
C LYS A 308 19.98 -12.09 -12.87
N LEU A 309 20.19 -13.38 -13.09
CA LEU A 309 19.18 -14.37 -12.82
C LEU A 309 18.74 -14.29 -11.35
N ARG A 310 17.45 -14.10 -11.12
CA ARG A 310 16.85 -14.08 -9.80
C ARG A 310 15.78 -15.15 -9.71
N SER A 311 15.66 -15.79 -8.55
CA SER A 311 14.60 -16.77 -8.32
C SER A 311 13.23 -16.06 -8.21
N LEU A 312 12.19 -16.74 -8.66
CA LEU A 312 10.77 -16.35 -8.52
C LEU A 312 10.40 -16.07 -7.06
N GLY A 313 11.01 -16.79 -6.11
CA GLY A 313 10.66 -16.76 -4.68
C GLY A 313 10.63 -15.36 -4.03
N LYS A 314 11.47 -14.43 -4.49
CA LYS A 314 11.47 -13.05 -3.97
C LYS A 314 10.23 -12.25 -4.37
N ASN A 315 9.61 -12.60 -5.51
CA ASN A 315 8.44 -11.90 -6.04
C ASN A 315 7.13 -12.56 -5.58
N LEU A 316 7.16 -13.83 -5.15
CA LEU A 316 5.95 -14.59 -4.78
C LEU A 316 5.05 -13.89 -3.75
N PRO A 317 5.56 -13.30 -2.64
CA PRO A 317 4.66 -12.59 -1.72
C PRO A 317 3.90 -11.43 -2.40
N GLN A 318 4.55 -10.69 -3.31
CA GLN A 318 3.92 -9.60 -4.05
C GLN A 318 2.84 -10.11 -5.00
N LEU A 319 3.16 -11.14 -5.77
CA LEU A 319 2.25 -11.78 -6.72
C LEU A 319 1.06 -12.42 -5.99
N TRP A 320 1.32 -13.12 -4.92
CA TRP A 320 0.31 -13.80 -4.13
C TRP A 320 -0.71 -12.86 -3.49
N PHE A 321 -0.26 -11.78 -2.82
CA PHE A 321 -1.19 -10.79 -2.27
C PHE A 321 -1.98 -10.03 -3.32
N GLY A 322 -1.43 -9.85 -4.52
CA GLY A 322 -2.14 -9.25 -5.66
C GLY A 322 -2.96 -10.26 -6.46
N ARG A 323 -2.91 -11.58 -6.12
CA ARG A 323 -3.49 -12.63 -6.99
C ARG A 323 -3.08 -12.41 -8.44
N THR A 324 -1.83 -11.98 -8.66
CA THR A 324 -1.26 -11.65 -9.96
C THR A 324 -0.59 -12.89 -10.53
N PRO A 325 -1.18 -13.55 -11.57
CA PRO A 325 -0.70 -14.84 -12.03
C PRO A 325 0.59 -14.75 -12.85
N TRP A 326 0.83 -13.65 -13.52
CA TRP A 326 1.94 -13.56 -14.46
C TRP A 326 3.08 -12.71 -13.92
N LEU A 327 4.31 -13.21 -14.10
CA LEU A 327 5.54 -12.47 -13.88
C LEU A 327 6.31 -12.40 -15.19
N ILE A 328 6.55 -11.18 -15.67
CA ILE A 328 7.34 -10.89 -16.85
C ILE A 328 8.67 -10.31 -16.41
N VAL A 329 9.77 -10.94 -16.80
CA VAL A 329 11.12 -10.50 -16.42
C VAL A 329 11.93 -10.20 -17.67
N GLY A 330 12.30 -8.93 -17.85
CA GLY A 330 13.26 -8.51 -18.86
C GLY A 330 14.69 -8.61 -18.32
N ARG A 331 15.54 -9.41 -18.99
CA ARG A 331 16.98 -9.49 -18.68
C ARG A 331 17.76 -8.56 -19.59
N HIS A 332 18.63 -7.76 -19.01
CA HIS A 332 19.40 -6.77 -19.74
C HIS A 332 20.87 -6.73 -19.31
N THR A 333 21.73 -6.32 -20.24
CA THR A 333 23.10 -5.90 -20.01
C THR A 333 23.21 -4.41 -20.32
N GLN A 334 23.39 -3.58 -19.28
CA GLN A 334 23.50 -2.11 -19.39
C GLN A 334 22.37 -1.43 -20.20
N GLY A 335 21.13 -1.94 -20.09
CA GLY A 335 19.97 -1.38 -20.77
C GLY A 335 19.62 -2.05 -22.11
N THR A 336 20.46 -2.92 -22.64
CA THR A 336 20.13 -3.76 -23.80
C THR A 336 19.43 -5.02 -23.30
N PHE A 337 18.15 -5.14 -23.62
CA PHE A 337 17.31 -6.29 -23.28
C PHE A 337 17.46 -7.35 -24.36
N GLU A 338 17.89 -8.54 -23.95
CA GLU A 338 18.20 -9.67 -24.85
C GLU A 338 17.27 -10.86 -24.64
N GLU A 339 16.61 -10.92 -23.47
CA GLU A 339 15.77 -12.05 -23.08
C GLU A 339 14.55 -11.57 -22.30
N LEU A 340 13.39 -12.13 -22.64
CA LEU A 340 12.15 -12.01 -21.90
C LEU A 340 11.75 -13.37 -21.34
N ARG A 341 11.39 -13.40 -20.07
CA ARG A 341 10.85 -14.59 -19.43
C ARG A 341 9.49 -14.31 -18.87
N VAL A 342 8.47 -14.96 -19.39
CA VAL A 342 7.11 -14.97 -18.85
C VAL A 342 6.92 -16.23 -18.01
N THR A 343 6.39 -16.07 -16.81
CA THR A 343 6.21 -17.18 -15.87
C THR A 343 4.80 -17.11 -15.29
N ASN A 344 4.07 -18.23 -15.36
CA ASN A 344 2.82 -18.39 -14.61
C ASN A 344 3.16 -18.67 -13.14
N ALA A 345 3.16 -17.62 -12.33
CA ALA A 345 3.46 -17.71 -10.91
C ALA A 345 2.29 -18.30 -10.10
N ALA A 346 1.05 -18.18 -10.58
CA ALA A 346 -0.12 -18.73 -9.90
C ALA A 346 -0.02 -20.25 -9.74
N ALA A 347 0.59 -20.94 -10.70
CA ALA A 347 0.85 -22.37 -10.61
C ALA A 347 1.70 -22.80 -9.39
N THR A 348 2.42 -21.84 -8.78
CA THR A 348 3.28 -22.09 -7.61
C THR A 348 2.68 -21.59 -6.29
N PHE A 349 1.50 -21.00 -6.30
CA PHE A 349 0.90 -20.40 -5.10
C PHE A 349 0.61 -21.44 -4.02
N GLY A 350 0.04 -22.59 -4.35
CA GLY A 350 -0.25 -23.65 -3.39
C GLY A 350 1.00 -24.18 -2.68
N ASP A 351 2.08 -24.42 -3.43
CA ASP A 351 3.37 -24.85 -2.86
C ASP A 351 4.00 -23.78 -1.98
N TRP A 352 3.87 -22.50 -2.38
CA TRP A 352 4.37 -21.40 -1.60
C TRP A 352 3.57 -21.22 -0.29
N GLU A 353 2.23 -21.32 -0.36
CA GLU A 353 1.34 -21.29 0.80
C GLU A 353 1.69 -22.39 1.80
N SER A 354 1.82 -23.63 1.33
CA SER A 354 2.16 -24.78 2.18
C SER A 354 3.47 -24.56 2.94
N ARG A 355 4.49 -24.02 2.29
CA ARG A 355 5.80 -23.73 2.91
C ARG A 355 5.79 -22.49 3.82
N ASN A 356 4.76 -21.64 3.72
CA ASN A 356 4.66 -20.38 4.48
C ASN A 356 3.45 -20.34 5.41
N GLN A 357 2.75 -21.46 5.67
CA GLN A 357 1.54 -21.49 6.49
C GLN A 357 1.74 -20.87 7.88
N GLU A 358 2.82 -21.21 8.56
CA GLU A 358 3.12 -20.63 9.86
C GLU A 358 3.21 -19.10 9.79
N ASN A 359 3.95 -18.56 8.82
CA ASN A 359 4.11 -17.13 8.63
C ASN A 359 2.79 -16.43 8.22
N LEU A 360 1.97 -17.10 7.43
CA LEU A 360 0.67 -16.58 6.99
C LEU A 360 -0.34 -16.56 8.15
N ARG A 361 -0.39 -17.62 8.95
CA ARG A 361 -1.23 -17.70 10.15
C ARG A 361 -0.75 -16.69 11.21
N MET A 362 0.56 -16.49 11.34
CA MET A 362 1.13 -15.42 12.19
C MET A 362 0.72 -14.04 11.68
N LEU A 363 0.70 -13.80 10.36
CA LEU A 363 0.21 -12.54 9.79
C LEU A 363 -1.23 -12.27 10.16
N VAL A 364 -2.11 -13.28 10.10
CA VAL A 364 -3.52 -13.17 10.50
C VAL A 364 -3.62 -12.76 11.97
N ALA A 365 -2.86 -13.42 12.84
CA ALA A 365 -2.80 -13.09 14.26
C ALA A 365 -2.28 -11.67 14.51
N VAL A 366 -1.24 -11.22 13.79
CA VAL A 366 -0.74 -9.83 13.86
C VAL A 366 -1.81 -8.82 13.43
N LEU A 367 -2.55 -9.09 12.37
CA LEU A 367 -3.68 -8.24 11.94
C LEU A 367 -4.77 -8.16 13.01
N GLY A 368 -5.08 -9.28 13.67
CA GLY A 368 -5.97 -9.33 14.82
C GLY A 368 -5.47 -8.44 15.97
N GLN A 369 -4.18 -8.54 16.33
CA GLN A 369 -3.59 -7.71 17.37
C GLN A 369 -3.62 -6.20 17.03
N LEU A 370 -3.46 -5.83 15.76
CA LEU A 370 -3.59 -4.43 15.32
C LEU A 370 -5.05 -3.94 15.44
N ARG A 371 -6.04 -4.78 15.11
CA ARG A 371 -7.47 -4.45 15.31
C ARG A 371 -7.78 -4.18 16.78
N GLU A 372 -7.37 -5.09 17.66
CA GLU A 372 -7.59 -4.94 19.10
C GLU A 372 -6.88 -3.70 19.66
N ALA A 373 -5.66 -3.39 19.21
CA ALA A 373 -4.96 -2.17 19.64
C ALA A 373 -5.73 -0.88 19.32
N VAL A 374 -6.40 -0.81 18.16
CA VAL A 374 -7.24 0.37 17.83
C VAL A 374 -8.51 0.39 18.66
N LYS A 375 -9.14 -0.76 18.95
CA LYS A 375 -10.29 -0.87 19.85
C LYS A 375 -9.91 -0.42 21.27
N ASP A 376 -8.77 -0.88 21.80
CA ASP A 376 -8.24 -0.47 23.11
C ASP A 376 -8.03 1.06 23.23
N ASN A 377 -7.80 1.73 22.08
CA ASN A 377 -7.74 3.20 22.02
C ASN A 377 -9.11 3.87 21.75
N GLY A 378 -10.21 3.18 21.97
CA GLY A 378 -11.56 3.67 21.73
C GLY A 378 -11.86 3.93 20.25
N GLY A 379 -11.29 3.13 19.34
CA GLY A 379 -11.48 3.27 17.89
C GLY A 379 -10.74 4.46 17.25
N LYS A 380 -10.00 5.25 18.05
CA LYS A 380 -9.24 6.41 17.57
C LYS A 380 -8.01 5.96 16.79
N GLN A 381 -7.57 6.80 15.85
CA GLN A 381 -6.37 6.56 15.06
C GLN A 381 -5.16 6.20 15.93
N CYS A 382 -4.45 5.17 15.52
CA CYS A 382 -3.18 4.74 16.08
C CYS A 382 -2.08 4.73 15.02
N VAL A 383 -0.85 4.62 15.50
CA VAL A 383 0.35 4.47 14.67
C VAL A 383 1.08 3.21 15.10
N ALA A 384 1.25 2.27 14.18
CA ALA A 384 2.04 1.07 14.37
C ALA A 384 3.44 1.29 13.81
N LEU A 385 4.47 1.09 14.64
CA LEU A 385 5.88 1.32 14.33
C LEU A 385 6.70 0.04 14.48
N TYR A 386 7.51 -0.25 13.48
CA TYR A 386 8.59 -1.22 13.53
C TYR A 386 9.92 -0.52 13.34
N GLU A 387 10.88 -0.78 14.22
CA GLU A 387 12.24 -0.22 14.15
C GLU A 387 13.25 -1.36 13.93
N LYS A 388 13.99 -1.31 12.81
CA LYS A 388 14.92 -2.36 12.37
C LYS A 388 16.05 -2.68 13.39
N ASN A 389 16.40 -1.71 14.24
CA ASN A 389 17.48 -1.84 15.21
C ASN A 389 16.99 -2.20 16.61
N MET A 390 15.66 -2.27 16.82
CA MET A 390 15.11 -2.68 18.11
C MET A 390 15.30 -4.18 18.35
N ARG A 391 15.61 -4.53 19.59
CA ARG A 391 15.76 -5.90 20.04
C ARG A 391 15.01 -6.10 21.37
N PRO A 392 14.10 -7.08 21.47
CA PRO A 392 13.60 -7.94 20.37
C PRO A 392 12.87 -7.15 19.29
N PRO A 393 12.76 -7.69 18.05
CA PRO A 393 12.01 -7.04 16.98
C PRO A 393 10.51 -7.11 17.29
N VAL A 394 9.88 -5.97 17.53
CA VAL A 394 8.45 -5.83 17.87
C VAL A 394 7.79 -4.73 17.05
N ILE A 395 6.47 -4.81 16.88
CA ILE A 395 5.65 -3.68 16.43
C ILE A 395 5.06 -3.02 17.68
N ARG A 396 5.27 -1.71 17.83
CA ARG A 396 4.71 -0.92 18.91
C ARG A 396 3.58 -0.04 18.39
N VAL A 397 2.44 -0.08 19.06
CA VAL A 397 1.26 0.72 18.69
C VAL A 397 1.11 1.87 19.68
N PHE A 398 0.94 3.07 19.13
CA PHE A 398 0.82 4.33 19.86
C PHE A 398 -0.45 5.08 19.44
N PRO A 399 -1.01 5.91 20.31
CA PRO A 399 -2.02 6.88 19.88
C PRO A 399 -1.42 7.88 18.88
N SER A 400 -2.22 8.29 17.89
CA SER A 400 -1.87 9.44 17.04
C SER A 400 -2.14 10.75 17.79
N THR A 401 -1.26 11.76 17.60
CA THR A 401 -1.51 13.13 18.09
C THR A 401 -2.42 13.94 17.16
N VAL A 402 -2.76 13.39 16.00
CA VAL A 402 -3.63 14.01 14.99
C VAL A 402 -4.89 13.18 14.83
N ALA A 403 -6.04 13.83 14.95
CA ALA A 403 -7.34 13.21 14.67
C ALA A 403 -7.61 13.26 13.16
N LYS A 404 -7.14 12.22 12.44
CA LYS A 404 -7.41 12.05 11.00
C LYS A 404 -8.48 10.97 10.80
N LYS A 405 -9.46 11.23 9.93
CA LYS A 405 -10.39 10.20 9.46
C LYS A 405 -9.74 9.41 8.33
N ALA A 406 -10.06 8.12 8.21
CA ALA A 406 -9.57 7.26 7.12
C ALA A 406 -10.44 7.38 5.85
N VAL A 407 -11.66 7.85 5.99
CA VAL A 407 -12.69 7.88 4.93
C VAL A 407 -13.31 9.27 4.88
N PRO A 408 -13.50 9.87 3.68
CA PRO A 408 -14.33 11.05 3.50
C PRO A 408 -15.74 10.82 4.03
N GLU A 409 -16.36 11.85 4.64
CA GLU A 409 -17.65 11.71 5.31
C GLU A 409 -18.77 11.32 4.35
N ASP A 410 -18.77 11.89 3.13
CA ASP A 410 -19.74 11.61 2.07
C ASP A 410 -19.71 10.15 1.59
N LEU A 411 -18.57 9.47 1.74
CA LEU A 411 -18.37 8.06 1.34
C LEU A 411 -18.64 7.10 2.49
N ARG A 412 -18.47 7.54 3.73
CA ARG A 412 -18.66 6.67 4.91
C ARG A 412 -20.07 6.09 4.96
N GLY A 413 -21.10 6.92 4.87
CA GLY A 413 -22.50 6.47 4.90
C GLY A 413 -22.94 5.71 3.65
N LYS A 414 -22.18 5.83 2.53
CA LYS A 414 -22.45 5.08 1.30
C LYS A 414 -21.86 3.67 1.32
N LEU A 415 -20.75 3.48 2.01
CA LEU A 415 -19.94 2.24 1.95
C LEU A 415 -20.01 1.40 3.22
N TRP A 416 -20.49 1.96 4.32
CA TRP A 416 -20.82 1.26 5.55
C TRP A 416 -22.27 1.59 5.94
N ASN A 417 -23.01 0.60 6.39
CA ASN A 417 -24.34 0.86 6.94
C ASN A 417 -24.20 1.67 8.23
N SER A 418 -25.06 2.67 8.40
CA SER A 418 -25.22 3.31 9.70
C SER A 418 -25.57 2.22 10.71
N GLU A 419 -24.97 2.22 11.89
CA GLU A 419 -25.33 1.28 12.94
C GLU A 419 -26.87 1.29 13.09
N VAL A 420 -27.49 0.18 12.71
CA VAL A 420 -28.88 -0.08 13.12
C VAL A 420 -28.81 -0.17 14.64
N GLY A 421 -29.34 0.81 15.32
CA GLY A 421 -29.39 0.87 16.79
C GLY A 421 -29.78 -0.50 17.32
N GLY A 422 -29.03 -0.98 18.31
CA GLY A 422 -29.27 -2.27 18.95
C GLY A 422 -30.77 -2.44 19.31
N PRO A 423 -31.27 -3.66 19.43
CA PRO A 423 -32.67 -3.90 19.66
C PRO A 423 -33.12 -3.12 20.88
N SER A 424 -34.08 -2.20 20.69
CA SER A 424 -34.81 -1.56 21.77
C SER A 424 -35.46 -2.66 22.60
N ILE A 425 -34.90 -2.95 23.77
CA ILE A 425 -35.54 -3.78 24.76
C ILE A 425 -36.73 -2.94 25.24
N ASN A 426 -37.91 -3.15 24.62
CA ASN A 426 -39.16 -2.70 25.17
C ASN A 426 -39.44 -3.50 26.44
N VAL A 427 -38.97 -3.00 27.55
CA VAL A 427 -39.51 -3.40 28.86
C VAL A 427 -40.91 -2.78 28.95
N ARG A 428 -41.93 -3.57 28.67
CA ARG A 428 -43.30 -3.27 29.09
C ARG A 428 -43.41 -3.66 30.57
N CYS A 429 -43.69 -2.65 31.41
CA CYS A 429 -44.24 -2.86 32.76
C CYS A 429 -45.60 -3.57 32.70
#